data_3b98cfc2c6d5b7867515244a22442a27
#
_entry.id   3b98cfc2c6d5b7867515244a22442a27
#
_cell.length_a   1.000
_cell.length_b   1.000
_cell.length_c   1.000
_cell.angle_alpha   90.00
_cell.angle_beta   90.00
_cell.angle_gamma   90.00
#
_symmetry.space_group_name_H-M   'P 1'
#
loop_
_entity.id
_entity.type
_entity.pdbx_description
1 polymer ?
#
loop_
_entity_poly.entity_id
_entity_poly.type
_entity_poly.pdbx_seq_one_letter_code
_entity_poly.pdbx_strand_id
1 'polypeptide(L)' 'MKQITVMGTGSFGTALAITLANKGHQVTMWGRSALQCKEIQTRGENKKYLPGIPLPREIRLTASLEEAL' A
#
# COMPACT_ATOMS: atom_id res chain seq x y z
N MET A 1 10.14 14.80 4.10
CA MET A 1 9.41 13.51 4.15
C MET A 1 8.10 13.69 4.90
N LYS A 2 7.03 13.16 4.36
CA LYS A 2 5.71 13.22 4.99
C LYS A 2 5.20 11.83 5.26
N GLN A 3 4.30 11.72 6.24
CA GLN A 3 3.56 10.49 6.50
C GLN A 3 2.22 10.61 5.78
N ILE A 4 1.97 9.69 4.85
CA ILE A 4 0.80 9.74 3.98
C ILE A 4 0.04 8.43 4.09
N THR A 5 -1.27 8.53 4.25
CA THR A 5 -2.13 7.35 4.26
C THR A 5 -2.94 7.32 2.97
N VAL A 6 -2.86 6.20 2.26
CA VAL A 6 -3.66 5.97 1.07
C VAL A 6 -4.80 5.04 1.44
N MET A 7 -6.02 5.51 1.30
CA MET A 7 -7.22 4.76 1.67
C MET A 7 -7.67 3.92 0.49
N GLY A 8 -7.26 2.66 0.49
CA GLY A 8 -7.66 1.72 -0.54
C GLY A 8 -6.46 0.98 -1.14
N THR A 9 -6.76 -0.16 -1.74
CA THR A 9 -5.76 -1.02 -2.38
C THR A 9 -6.09 -1.30 -3.85
N GLY A 10 -6.90 -0.46 -4.48
CA GLY A 10 -7.19 -0.57 -5.89
C GLY A 10 -6.00 -0.14 -6.75
N SER A 11 -6.16 -0.21 -8.07
CA SER A 11 -5.08 0.13 -9.00
C SER A 11 -4.56 1.54 -8.82
N PHE A 12 -5.47 2.50 -8.73
CA PHE A 12 -5.07 3.90 -8.60
C PHE A 12 -4.37 4.17 -7.27
N GLY A 13 -4.95 3.66 -6.18
CA GLY A 13 -4.36 3.84 -4.85
C GLY A 13 -2.98 3.20 -4.75
N THR A 14 -2.83 2.00 -5.30
CA THR A 14 -1.55 1.30 -5.29
C THR A 14 -0.50 2.07 -6.09
N ALA A 15 -0.86 2.54 -7.28
CA ALA A 15 0.07 3.32 -8.12
C ALA A 15 0.46 4.62 -7.43
N LEU A 16 -0.48 5.29 -6.79
CA LEU A 16 -0.22 6.52 -6.05
C LEU A 16 0.72 6.26 -4.88
N ALA A 17 0.48 5.18 -4.13
CA ALA A 17 1.32 4.82 -2.99
C ALA A 17 2.76 4.56 -3.42
N ILE A 18 2.95 3.84 -4.52
CA ILE A 18 4.28 3.57 -5.05
C ILE A 18 4.98 4.86 -5.45
N THR A 19 4.27 5.75 -6.14
CA THR A 19 4.83 7.03 -6.55
C THR A 19 5.29 7.85 -5.35
N LEU A 20 4.46 7.93 -4.32
CA LEU A 20 4.77 8.70 -3.11
C LEU A 20 5.93 8.08 -2.34
N ALA A 21 5.97 6.77 -2.24
CA ALA A 21 7.06 6.08 -1.54
C ALA A 21 8.38 6.29 -2.28
N ASN A 22 8.35 6.26 -3.61
CA ASN A 22 9.55 6.50 -4.41
C ASN A 22 10.08 7.92 -4.27
N LYS A 23 9.23 8.84 -3.86
CA LYS A 23 9.65 10.22 -3.57
C LYS A 23 10.16 10.41 -2.15
N GLY A 24 10.25 9.34 -1.39
CA GLY A 24 10.81 9.40 -0.04
C GLY A 24 9.80 9.62 1.07
N HIS A 25 8.51 9.56 0.78
CA HIS A 25 7.49 9.69 1.81
C HIS A 25 7.23 8.37 2.50
N GLN A 26 6.82 8.42 3.76
CA GLN A 26 6.34 7.24 4.46
C GLN A 26 4.88 7.02 4.11
N VAL A 27 4.59 5.90 3.46
CA VAL A 27 3.24 5.61 2.97
C VAL A 27 2.66 4.42 3.70
N THR A 28 1.44 4.58 4.18
CA THR A 28 0.63 3.49 4.71
C THR A 28 -0.58 3.34 3.80
N MET A 29 -0.83 2.13 3.34
CA MET A 29 -2.04 1.81 2.58
C MET A 29 -3.03 1.10 3.49
N TRP A 30 -4.27 1.56 3.47
CA TRP A 30 -5.35 0.89 4.17
C TRP A 30 -6.19 0.08 3.20
N GLY A 31 -6.46 -1.18 3.52
CA GLY A 31 -7.35 -2.03 2.75
C GLY A 31 -8.39 -2.67 3.65
N ARG A 32 -9.58 -2.89 3.12
CA ARG A 32 -10.69 -3.48 3.84
C ARG A 32 -10.43 -4.92 4.29
N SER A 33 -9.69 -5.66 3.51
CA SER A 33 -9.42 -7.07 3.74
C SER A 33 -8.05 -7.28 4.35
N ALA A 34 -8.02 -7.78 5.58
CA ALA A 34 -6.76 -8.12 6.24
C ALA A 34 -6.00 -9.21 5.47
N LEU A 35 -6.73 -10.15 4.89
CA LEU A 35 -6.12 -11.22 4.09
C LEU A 35 -5.45 -10.66 2.84
N GLN A 36 -6.11 -9.75 2.16
CA GLN A 36 -5.55 -9.12 0.97
C GLN A 36 -4.32 -8.28 1.30
N CYS A 37 -4.37 -7.51 2.39
CA CYS A 37 -3.23 -6.72 2.83
C CYS A 37 -2.02 -7.60 3.13
N LYS A 38 -2.25 -8.72 3.82
CA LYS A 38 -1.19 -9.67 4.14
C LYS A 38 -0.61 -10.29 2.88
N GLU A 39 -1.45 -10.60 1.91
CA GLU A 39 -1.02 -11.19 0.66
C GLU A 39 -0.15 -10.21 -0.14
N ILE A 40 -0.58 -8.96 -0.25
CA ILE A 40 0.20 -7.93 -0.92
C ILE A 40 1.55 -7.73 -0.23
N GLN A 41 1.55 -7.67 1.09
CA GLN A 41 2.77 -7.49 1.87
C GLN A 41 3.75 -8.64 1.65
N THR A 42 3.25 -9.86 1.63
CA THR A 42 4.05 -11.08 1.47
C THR A 42 4.61 -11.20 0.06
N ARG A 43 3.81 -10.89 -0.95
CA ARG A 43 4.23 -11.00 -2.35
C ARG A 43 5.06 -9.82 -2.83
N GLY A 44 4.93 -8.68 -2.18
CA GLY A 44 5.60 -7.46 -2.63
C GLY A 44 4.97 -6.85 -3.87
N GLU A 45 3.73 -7.22 -4.17
CA GLU A 45 3.00 -6.64 -5.29
C GLU A 45 1.50 -6.81 -5.08
N ASN A 46 0.72 -5.93 -5.68
CA ASN A 46 -0.73 -6.04 -5.66
C ASN A 46 -1.17 -6.75 -6.95
N LYS A 47 -1.12 -8.07 -6.91
CA LYS A 47 -1.34 -8.90 -8.10
C LYS A 47 -2.71 -8.70 -8.72
N LYS A 48 -3.73 -8.45 -7.93
CA LYS A 48 -5.10 -8.31 -8.41
C LYS A 48 -5.31 -7.02 -9.19
N TYR A 49 -4.75 -5.91 -8.71
CA TYR A 49 -5.04 -4.59 -9.26
C TYR A 49 -3.86 -3.95 -9.99
N LEU A 50 -2.64 -4.37 -9.71
CA LEU A 50 -1.46 -3.81 -10.35
C LEU A 50 -0.38 -4.89 -10.47
N PRO A 51 -0.65 -5.94 -11.27
CA PRO A 51 0.28 -7.07 -11.39
C PRO A 51 1.59 -6.67 -12.04
N GLY A 52 2.66 -7.31 -11.61
CA GLY A 52 3.98 -7.09 -12.20
C GLY A 52 4.70 -5.84 -11.75
N ILE A 53 4.09 -5.02 -10.92
CA ILE A 53 4.71 -3.80 -10.41
C ILE A 53 5.09 -4.03 -8.94
N PRO A 54 6.37 -4.07 -8.59
CA PRO A 54 6.77 -4.30 -7.21
C PRO A 54 6.44 -3.11 -6.31
N LEU A 55 6.02 -3.40 -5.09
CA LEU A 55 5.80 -2.37 -4.09
C LEU A 55 7.09 -2.15 -3.30
N PRO A 56 7.49 -0.88 -3.08
CA PRO A 56 8.57 -0.58 -2.16
C PRO A 56 8.31 -1.20 -0.78
N ARG A 57 9.32 -1.76 -0.16
CA ARG A 57 9.19 -2.42 1.16
C ARG A 57 8.73 -1.46 2.24
N GLU A 58 9.02 -0.19 2.08
CA GLU A 58 8.68 0.85 3.06
C GLU A 58 7.18 1.11 3.13
N ILE A 59 6.42 0.68 2.13
CA ILE A 59 4.96 0.84 2.17
C ILE A 59 4.40 -0.13 3.20
N ARG A 60 3.67 0.43 4.15
CA ARG A 60 3.00 -0.35 5.18
C ARG A 60 1.56 -0.61 4.75
N LEU A 61 1.10 -1.84 4.91
CA LEU A 61 -0.27 -2.21 4.60
C LEU A 61 -0.99 -2.62 5.88
N THR A 62 -2.19 -2.13 6.07
CA THR A 62 -2.99 -2.47 7.23
C THR A 62 -4.48 -2.47 6.90
N ALA A 63 -5.24 -3.32 7.58
CA ALA A 63 -6.70 -3.31 7.52
C ALA A 63 -7.31 -2.58 8.72
N SER A 64 -6.48 -2.07 9.61
CA SER A 64 -6.93 -1.32 10.78
C SER A 64 -6.94 0.16 10.49
N LEU A 65 -8.10 0.80 10.61
CA LEU A 65 -8.20 2.24 10.45
C LEU A 65 -7.40 2.99 11.51
N GLU A 66 -7.34 2.45 12.72
CA GLU A 66 -6.57 3.07 13.79
C GLU A 66 -5.09 3.12 13.46
N GLU A 67 -4.55 2.03 12.92
CA GLU A 67 -3.14 2.00 12.53
C GLU A 67 -2.87 2.88 11.31
N ALA A 68 -3.84 3.02 10.40
CA ALA A 68 -3.67 3.81 9.20
C ALA A 68 -3.69 5.32 9.48
N LEU A 69 -4.43 5.72 10.47
CA LEU A 69 -4.57 7.12 10.85
C LEU A 69 -3.71 7.46 12.03
#